data_7b90fc67989b2da15859cc58e6340d6e
#
_entry.id   7b90fc67989b2da15859cc58e6340d6e
#
_cell.length_a   1.000
_cell.length_b   1.000
_cell.length_c   1.000
_cell.angle_alpha   90.00
_cell.angle_beta   90.00
_cell.angle_gamma   90.00
#
_symmetry.space_group_name_H-M   'P 1'
#
loop_
_entity.id
_entity.type
_entity.pdbx_description
1 polymer ?
#
loop_
_entity_poly.entity_id
_entity_poly.type
_entity_poly.pdbx_seq_one_letter_code
_entity_poly.pdbx_strand_id
1 'polypeptide(L)'
;HKDAYWGVKKLAEAGYVFHVITSLSLDKYAGMARTENLKRIFGDVFDKFVYLDTGADKDEALAEYKDTNLYWIEDKPKNAELGVKMGLKSILMTHPFSEDITIDNVTKVNNWSNICDLILDH
;
A
#
# COMPACT_ATOMS: atom_id res chain seq x y z
N HIS A 1 3.32 9.72 -5.52
CA HIS A 1 4.20 10.63 -4.78
C HIS A 1 5.61 10.63 -5.37
N LYS A 2 6.24 11.79 -5.40
CA LYS A 2 7.56 11.94 -5.99
C LYS A 2 8.65 11.17 -5.26
N ASP A 3 8.49 10.97 -3.97
CA ASP A 3 9.47 10.27 -3.14
C ASP A 3 9.20 8.76 -3.02
N ALA A 4 8.18 8.24 -3.73
CA ALA A 4 7.84 6.83 -3.67
C ALA A 4 8.99 5.93 -4.11
N TYR A 5 9.65 6.28 -5.20
CA TYR A 5 10.79 5.51 -5.69
C TYR A 5 11.87 5.34 -4.64
N TRP A 6 12.27 6.45 -4.00
CA TRP A 6 13.27 6.44 -2.95
C TRP A 6 12.82 5.61 -1.74
N GLY A 7 11.57 5.80 -1.31
CA GLY A 7 11.02 5.09 -0.16
C GLY A 7 10.93 3.59 -0.37
N VAL A 8 10.39 3.18 -1.49
CA VAL A 8 10.27 1.76 -1.85
C VAL A 8 11.66 1.12 -1.93
N LYS A 9 12.61 1.80 -2.57
CA LYS A 9 13.97 1.30 -2.69
C LYS A 9 14.63 1.12 -1.33
N LYS A 10 14.47 2.10 -0.44
CA LYS A 10 15.04 2.04 0.91
C LYS A 10 14.49 0.87 1.71
N LEU A 11 13.18 0.65 1.64
CA LEU A 11 12.56 -0.49 2.32
C LEU A 11 13.00 -1.83 1.71
N ALA A 12 13.11 -1.90 0.39
CA ALA A 12 13.58 -3.12 -0.28
C ALA A 12 15.02 -3.45 0.11
N GLU A 13 15.87 -2.44 0.22
CA GLU A 13 17.26 -2.63 0.68
C GLU A 13 17.34 -3.13 2.12
N ALA A 14 16.32 -2.80 2.93
CA ALA A 14 16.22 -3.28 4.31
C ALA A 14 15.65 -4.70 4.41
N GLY A 15 15.29 -5.32 3.28
CA GLY A 15 14.81 -6.69 3.24
C GLY A 15 13.31 -6.85 3.07
N TYR A 16 12.56 -5.76 2.93
CA TYR A 16 11.11 -5.84 2.69
C TYR A 16 10.81 -6.16 1.25
N VAL A 17 9.78 -6.97 1.03
CA VAL A 17 9.22 -7.20 -0.29
C VAL A 17 7.81 -6.60 -0.32
N PHE A 18 7.33 -6.29 -1.50
CA PHE A 18 6.05 -5.61 -1.68
C PHE A 18 5.03 -6.50 -2.32
N HIS A 19 3.81 -6.46 -1.80
CA HIS A 19 2.63 -7.01 -2.44
C HIS A 19 1.75 -5.83 -2.83
N VAL A 20 1.27 -5.82 -4.06
CA VAL A 20 0.45 -4.73 -4.57
C VAL A 20 -0.99 -5.19 -4.68
N ILE A 21 -1.91 -4.47 -4.04
CA ILE A 21 -3.34 -4.70 -4.18
C ILE A 21 -3.94 -3.39 -4.68
N THR A 22 -4.46 -3.39 -5.88
CA THR A 22 -4.97 -2.15 -6.48
C THR A 22 -6.22 -2.41 -7.30
N SER A 23 -7.11 -1.42 -7.31
CA SER A 23 -8.30 -1.45 -8.15
C SER A 23 -7.94 -0.99 -9.55
N LEU A 24 -8.33 -1.78 -10.53
CA LEU A 24 -8.01 -1.53 -11.93
C LEU A 24 -9.07 -2.25 -12.76
N SER A 25 -9.26 -1.82 -14.02
CA SER A 25 -10.10 -2.58 -14.93
C SER A 25 -9.61 -4.03 -15.00
N LEU A 26 -10.54 -5.00 -15.00
CA LEU A 26 -10.18 -6.41 -15.11
C LEU A 26 -9.74 -6.81 -16.52
N ASP A 27 -9.61 -5.85 -17.44
CA ASP A 27 -8.96 -6.08 -18.73
C ASP A 27 -7.55 -6.57 -18.46
N LYS A 28 -7.20 -7.75 -18.98
CA LYS A 28 -5.90 -8.36 -18.74
C LYS A 28 -4.74 -7.49 -19.23
N TYR A 29 -4.95 -6.72 -20.28
CA TYR A 29 -3.89 -5.86 -20.80
C TYR A 29 -3.61 -4.69 -19.85
N ALA A 30 -4.65 -4.16 -19.18
CA ALA A 30 -4.46 -3.10 -18.20
C ALA A 30 -3.62 -3.60 -17.02
N GLY A 31 -3.90 -4.82 -16.53
CA GLY A 31 -3.13 -5.43 -15.45
C GLY A 31 -1.68 -5.68 -15.84
N MET A 32 -1.46 -6.23 -17.03
CA MET A 32 -0.10 -6.48 -17.53
C MET A 32 0.68 -5.18 -17.69
N ALA A 33 0.07 -4.15 -18.25
CA ALA A 33 0.70 -2.85 -18.44
C ALA A 33 1.08 -2.21 -17.10
N ARG A 34 0.20 -2.30 -16.10
CA ARG A 34 0.48 -1.77 -14.76
C ARG A 34 1.63 -2.52 -14.11
N THR A 35 1.64 -3.85 -14.20
CA THR A 35 2.70 -4.69 -13.65
C THR A 35 4.04 -4.34 -14.28
N GLU A 36 4.10 -4.27 -15.60
CA GLU A 36 5.34 -3.93 -16.30
C GLU A 36 5.83 -2.53 -15.93
N ASN A 37 4.91 -1.57 -15.84
CA ASN A 37 5.26 -0.20 -15.50
C ASN A 37 5.85 -0.11 -14.09
N LEU A 38 5.25 -0.78 -13.11
CA LEU A 38 5.74 -0.79 -11.74
C LEU A 38 7.12 -1.45 -11.65
N LYS A 39 7.31 -2.57 -12.34
CA LYS A 39 8.61 -3.25 -12.37
C LYS A 39 9.69 -2.41 -13.03
N ARG A 40 9.34 -1.68 -14.08
CA ARG A 40 10.28 -0.81 -14.78
C ARG A 40 10.72 0.35 -13.88
N ILE A 41 9.79 0.94 -13.12
CA ILE A 41 10.08 2.09 -12.28
C ILE A 41 10.81 1.68 -11.00
N PHE A 42 10.34 0.64 -10.33
CA PHE A 42 10.82 0.27 -8.99
C PHE A 42 11.78 -0.92 -8.96
N GLY A 43 11.91 -1.64 -10.06
CA GLY A 43 12.77 -2.82 -10.10
C GLY A 43 12.06 -4.06 -9.56
N ASP A 44 12.84 -5.06 -9.20
CA ASP A 44 12.35 -6.38 -8.77
C ASP A 44 12.11 -6.40 -7.25
N VAL A 45 11.19 -5.57 -6.79
CA VAL A 45 10.86 -5.46 -5.36
C VAL A 45 9.49 -6.05 -5.02
N PHE A 46 8.72 -6.46 -6.03
CA PHE A 46 7.36 -6.94 -5.86
C PHE A 46 7.30 -8.46 -5.90
N ASP A 47 6.64 -9.05 -4.91
CA ASP A 47 6.44 -10.50 -4.83
C ASP A 47 5.07 -10.92 -5.34
N LYS A 48 4.08 -10.04 -5.30
CA LYS A 48 2.72 -10.37 -5.70
C LYS A 48 1.96 -9.13 -6.17
N PHE A 49 1.17 -9.32 -7.23
CA PHE A 49 0.25 -8.29 -7.74
C PHE A 49 -1.17 -8.83 -7.71
N VAL A 50 -2.07 -8.09 -7.07
CA VAL A 50 -3.50 -8.41 -7.04
C VAL A 50 -4.27 -7.24 -7.64
N TYR A 51 -4.99 -7.50 -8.70
CA TYR A 51 -5.81 -6.49 -9.37
C TYR A 51 -7.28 -6.80 -9.12
N LEU A 52 -7.99 -5.80 -8.60
CA LEU A 52 -9.42 -5.90 -8.30
C LEU A 52 -10.19 -5.02 -9.28
N ASP A 53 -11.44 -5.39 -9.54
CA ASP A 53 -12.28 -4.59 -10.40
C ASP A 53 -12.48 -3.20 -9.79
N THR A 54 -12.69 -2.22 -10.67
CA THR A 54 -12.92 -0.84 -10.23
C THR A 54 -14.17 -0.80 -9.34
N GLY A 55 -13.98 -0.28 -8.13
CA GLY A 55 -15.06 -0.20 -7.15
C GLY A 55 -15.25 -1.45 -6.29
N ALA A 56 -14.54 -2.53 -6.55
CA ALA A 56 -14.59 -3.70 -5.69
C ALA A 56 -13.93 -3.41 -4.34
N ASP A 57 -14.48 -3.99 -3.28
CA ASP A 57 -13.89 -3.86 -1.95
C ASP A 57 -12.62 -4.70 -1.84
N LYS A 58 -11.68 -4.25 -1.05
CA LYS A 58 -10.40 -4.93 -0.86
C LYS A 58 -10.43 -5.97 0.26
N ASP A 59 -11.58 -6.18 0.89
CA ASP A 59 -11.69 -7.06 2.06
C ASP A 59 -11.30 -8.51 1.75
N GLU A 60 -11.73 -9.07 0.63
CA GLU A 60 -11.34 -10.44 0.26
C GLU A 60 -9.83 -10.55 0.02
N ALA A 61 -9.25 -9.58 -0.67
CA ALA A 61 -7.82 -9.59 -0.94
C ALA A 61 -7.01 -9.43 0.34
N LEU A 62 -7.46 -8.59 1.27
CA LEU A 62 -6.78 -8.39 2.55
C LEU A 62 -6.99 -9.54 3.52
N ALA A 63 -8.06 -10.32 3.35
CA ALA A 63 -8.32 -11.47 4.23
C ALA A 63 -7.17 -12.49 4.23
N GLU A 64 -6.44 -12.57 3.12
CA GLU A 64 -5.26 -13.44 3.01
C GLU A 64 -4.17 -13.04 4.00
N TYR A 65 -4.15 -11.77 4.41
CA TYR A 65 -3.15 -11.23 5.33
C TYR A 65 -3.68 -11.03 6.75
N LYS A 66 -4.89 -11.51 7.02
CA LYS A 66 -5.57 -11.30 8.30
C LYS A 66 -4.70 -11.75 9.47
N ASP A 67 -4.61 -10.88 10.48
CA ASP A 67 -3.88 -11.14 11.73
C ASP A 67 -2.37 -11.39 11.55
N THR A 68 -1.79 -10.97 10.41
CA THR A 68 -0.36 -11.09 10.18
C THR A 68 0.45 -9.97 10.80
N ASN A 69 -0.20 -8.87 11.16
CA ASN A 69 0.45 -7.67 11.69
C ASN A 69 1.44 -7.02 10.70
N LEU A 70 1.26 -7.29 9.41
CA LEU A 70 2.06 -6.67 8.36
C LEU A 70 1.63 -5.22 8.12
N TYR A 71 2.50 -4.45 7.49
CA TYR A 71 2.19 -3.06 7.15
C TYR A 71 1.30 -2.99 5.92
N TRP A 72 0.26 -2.15 6.01
CA TRP A 72 -0.67 -1.88 4.92
C TRP A 72 -0.65 -0.38 4.64
N ILE A 73 -0.11 0.01 3.50
CA ILE A 73 0.04 1.40 3.10
C ILE A 73 -1.06 1.74 2.11
N GLU A 74 -1.85 2.76 2.43
CA GLU A 74 -3.04 3.10 1.65
C GLU A 74 -3.23 4.62 1.63
N ASP A 75 -3.84 5.14 0.58
CA ASP A 75 -4.15 6.56 0.46
C ASP A 75 -5.65 6.86 0.65
N LYS A 76 -6.48 5.84 0.72
CA LYS A 76 -7.92 5.99 0.95
C LYS A 76 -8.27 5.63 2.38
N PRO A 77 -8.92 6.56 3.13
CA PRO A 77 -9.25 6.29 4.53
C PRO A 77 -10.06 5.03 4.76
N LYS A 78 -11.04 4.76 3.90
CA LYS A 78 -11.88 3.55 4.01
C LYS A 78 -11.04 2.27 3.95
N ASN A 79 -10.06 2.23 3.04
CA ASN A 79 -9.20 1.07 2.87
C ASN A 79 -8.18 0.94 4.01
N ALA A 80 -7.72 2.06 4.56
CA ALA A 80 -6.85 2.05 5.73
C ALA A 80 -7.59 1.47 6.94
N GLU A 81 -8.84 1.88 7.14
CA GLU A 81 -9.68 1.34 8.22
C GLU A 81 -9.90 -0.17 8.06
N LEU A 82 -10.10 -0.61 6.83
CA LEU A 82 -10.26 -2.04 6.54
C LEU A 82 -9.02 -2.84 6.96
N GLY A 83 -7.82 -2.28 6.73
CA GLY A 83 -6.59 -2.92 7.18
C GLY A 83 -6.54 -3.13 8.68
N VAL A 84 -7.02 -2.15 9.46
CA VAL A 84 -7.11 -2.28 10.92
C VAL A 84 -8.03 -3.43 11.29
N LYS A 85 -9.19 -3.52 10.63
CA LYS A 85 -10.15 -4.60 10.89
C LYS A 85 -9.58 -5.98 10.57
N MET A 86 -8.63 -6.04 9.65
CA MET A 86 -7.97 -7.28 9.25
C MET A 86 -6.72 -7.60 10.09
N GLY A 87 -6.42 -6.80 11.12
CA GLY A 87 -5.28 -7.05 11.98
C GLY A 87 -3.94 -6.64 11.38
N LEU A 88 -3.96 -5.65 10.48
CA LEU A 88 -2.76 -5.11 9.86
C LEU A 88 -2.36 -3.79 10.50
N LYS A 89 -1.10 -3.41 10.33
CA LYS A 89 -0.62 -2.10 10.73
C LYS A 89 -0.88 -1.11 9.60
N SER A 90 -2.00 -0.41 9.68
CA SER A 90 -2.41 0.50 8.62
C SER A 90 -1.70 1.85 8.69
N ILE A 91 -1.18 2.27 7.56
CA ILE A 91 -0.54 3.57 7.36
C ILE A 91 -1.32 4.29 6.27
N LEU A 92 -1.83 5.46 6.60
CA LEU A 92 -2.59 6.29 5.65
C LEU A 92 -1.71 7.41 5.13
N MET A 93 -1.46 7.41 3.83
CA MET A 93 -0.79 8.51 3.14
C MET A 93 -1.83 9.61 2.94
N THR A 94 -1.65 10.74 3.62
CA THR A 94 -2.63 11.82 3.56
C THR A 94 -2.45 12.70 2.33
N HIS A 95 -3.55 13.29 1.90
CA HIS A 95 -3.61 14.33 0.89
C HIS A 95 -4.21 15.58 1.53
N PRO A 96 -4.13 16.75 0.88
CA PRO A 96 -4.71 17.97 1.46
C PRO A 96 -6.17 17.85 1.87
N PHE A 97 -6.93 16.99 1.16
CA PHE A 97 -8.36 16.80 1.46
C PHE A 97 -8.62 15.79 2.58
N SER A 98 -7.60 15.03 3.01
CA SER A 98 -7.78 13.97 3.99
C SER A 98 -6.97 14.19 5.27
N GLU A 99 -6.28 15.33 5.40
CA GLU A 99 -5.43 15.60 6.57
C GLU A 99 -6.24 15.67 7.86
N ASP A 100 -7.49 16.10 7.80
CA ASP A 100 -8.35 16.24 8.97
C ASP A 100 -9.04 14.94 9.37
N ILE A 101 -8.90 13.89 8.58
CA ILE A 101 -9.54 12.62 8.87
C ILE A 101 -8.73 11.86 9.92
N THR A 102 -9.40 11.43 10.97
CA THR A 102 -8.78 10.63 12.04
C THR A 102 -9.49 9.29 12.11
N ILE A 103 -8.72 8.21 12.03
CA ILE A 103 -9.24 6.85 12.14
C ILE A 103 -8.46 6.15 13.23
N ASP A 104 -9.16 5.49 14.15
CA ASP A 104 -8.53 4.79 15.25
C ASP A 104 -7.56 3.71 14.74
N ASN A 105 -6.39 3.66 15.35
CA ASN A 105 -5.35 2.66 15.06
C ASN A 105 -4.73 2.77 13.66
N VAL A 106 -4.97 3.88 12.96
CA VAL A 106 -4.32 4.18 11.69
C VAL A 106 -3.29 5.29 11.91
N THR A 107 -2.07 5.05 11.45
CA THR A 107 -1.02 6.06 11.50
C THR A 107 -1.06 6.89 10.23
N LYS A 108 -1.17 8.20 10.37
CA LYS A 108 -1.17 9.11 9.22
C LYS A 108 0.25 9.57 8.92
N VAL A 109 0.60 9.60 7.64
CA VAL A 109 1.90 10.08 7.18
C VAL A 109 1.68 10.99 5.98
N ASN A 110 2.65 11.85 5.70
CA ASN A 110 2.55 12.82 4.60
C ASN A 110 3.39 12.43 3.39
N ASN A 111 4.38 11.55 3.57
CA ASN A 111 5.30 11.20 2.51
C ASN A 111 5.98 9.86 2.79
N TRP A 112 6.75 9.37 1.83
CA TRP A 112 7.45 8.10 1.97
C TRP A 112 8.59 8.15 2.97
N SER A 113 9.17 9.33 3.21
CA SER A 113 10.19 9.48 4.26
C SER A 113 9.59 9.14 5.63
N ASN A 114 8.37 9.61 5.91
CA ASN A 114 7.67 9.27 7.15
C ASN A 114 7.37 7.78 7.24
N ILE A 115 7.01 7.15 6.11
CA ILE A 115 6.76 5.70 6.08
C ILE A 115 8.02 4.93 6.44
N CYS A 116 9.15 5.30 5.85
CA CYS A 116 10.42 4.64 6.13
C CYS A 116 10.83 4.81 7.59
N ASP A 117 10.68 6.00 8.14
CA ASP A 117 10.98 6.25 9.55
C ASP A 117 10.12 5.37 10.46
N LEU A 118 8.84 5.26 10.15
CA LEU A 118 7.90 4.48 10.94
C LEU A 118 8.25 2.99 10.92
N ILE A 119 8.60 2.46 9.76
CA ILE A 119 8.87 1.03 9.58
C ILE A 119 10.28 0.66 10.06
N LEU A 120 11.27 1.51 9.82
CA LEU A 120 12.67 1.18 10.08
C LEU A 120 13.19 1.62 11.45
N ASP A 121 12.56 2.61 12.09
CA ASP A 121 13.05 3.22 13.32
C ASP A 121 12.31 2.76 14.58
N HIS A 122 12.00 1.50 14.70
CA HIS A 122 11.37 1.01 15.93
C HIS A 122 12.09 -0.18 16.54
#